data_14f9a7e701b85ab722010891f75d31aa
#
_entry.id   14f9a7e701b85ab722010891f75d31aa
#
_cell.length_a   1.000
_cell.length_b   1.000
_cell.length_c   1.000
_cell.angle_alpha   90.00
_cell.angle_beta   90.00
_cell.angle_gamma   90.00
#
_symmetry.space_group_name_H-M   'P 1'
#
loop_
_entity.id
_entity.type
_entity.pdbx_description
1 polymer ?
#
loop_
_entity_poly.entity_id
_entity_poly.type
_entity_poly.pdbx_seq_one_letter_code
_entity_poly.pdbx_strand_id
1 'polypeptide(L)'
;MPTFASRILLGALFAGVLTAQTPTTDLTAQARALRQTSTASAEAKAKADTLLSDVQRLQASGSSGEARRHAANALALLKGETWDAKHEFAASLALRPDNVVTDSALPLIARLTQTYSAPYRATAGLKLRVSLVQEGKPAHEVGSFDVSSRDLIDQPYGFDGDLDGFADGAYTLKAELLDGADSVATLETPLQIVKGIATDRAAIDKRLAKVQGHDSAKSSVRYPYVLAETVNVGRRQLSPADFGLPFQPQLPYDFAKGVRESAALLKALEAGKDPLYRAKGDHERHYWFEDAHEMMAYHVYAPLKWDGKSKLPMVLVLHGNTRDQDYYFDRDDHVLAKTAEQHGFLVVCPMGYRPSAGWGSNSLARRPAGGAGGRGGFAADASRAKQGELSEKDGLNVLDLVTKEYPVDPSRIYLFGHSAGGGGAWYMGEKYADKWAAIAASAAPTSPDGFPFDRLKGVPIMVVHGDADTEVPLARSQAMVKAAKENGLEPNFLVIPGATHITAPGLAEPRCSPSSKNTAADPNCRSGLRRVKS
;
A
#
# COMPACT_ATOMS: atom_id res chain seq x y z
N MET A 1 1.42 -4.36 36.06
CA MET A 1 0.89 -3.32 35.17
C MET A 1 1.82 -2.15 35.24
N PRO A 2 2.47 -1.79 34.17
CA PRO A 2 2.46 -0.41 33.70
C PRO A 2 2.27 -0.36 32.19
N THR A 3 1.46 0.59 31.78
CA THR A 3 1.10 1.00 30.43
C THR A 3 2.32 1.60 29.72
N PHE A 4 2.74 0.98 28.61
CA PHE A 4 3.69 1.58 27.68
C PHE A 4 2.93 2.29 26.55
N ALA A 5 2.61 3.54 26.78
CA ALA A 5 2.32 4.49 25.74
C ALA A 5 3.63 5.21 25.37
N SER A 6 4.36 4.71 24.39
CA SER A 6 5.46 5.46 23.77
C SER A 6 4.96 6.03 22.46
N ARG A 7 4.41 7.22 22.52
CA ARG A 7 4.29 8.14 21.39
C ARG A 7 5.70 8.50 20.95
N ILE A 8 6.14 7.99 19.80
CA ILE A 8 7.30 8.54 19.10
C ILE A 8 6.81 9.82 18.41
N LEU A 9 6.95 10.94 19.12
CA LEU A 9 6.92 12.27 18.53
C LEU A 9 8.25 12.44 17.77
N LEU A 10 8.30 12.12 16.49
CA LEU A 10 9.39 12.58 15.63
C LEU A 10 9.10 14.04 15.21
N GLY A 11 9.28 14.93 16.13
CA GLY A 11 9.40 16.35 15.88
C GLY A 11 10.88 16.74 15.96
N ALA A 12 11.65 16.48 14.90
CA ALA A 12 12.95 17.08 14.73
C ALA A 12 12.89 18.04 13.56
N LEU A 13 13.00 19.33 13.88
CA LEU A 13 13.38 20.36 12.92
C LEU A 13 14.76 20.03 12.36
N PHE A 14 14.81 19.32 11.24
CA PHE A 14 16.01 19.24 10.42
C PHE A 14 15.90 20.27 9.29
N ALA A 15 16.59 21.37 9.46
CA ALA A 15 16.88 22.28 8.38
C ALA A 15 17.80 21.54 7.38
N GLY A 16 17.34 21.36 6.13
CA GLY A 16 18.23 21.29 4.98
C GLY A 16 18.52 19.96 4.33
N VAL A 17 17.95 18.81 4.74
CA VAL A 17 18.17 17.55 4.01
C VAL A 17 16.89 17.11 3.30
N LEU A 18 16.88 17.24 1.97
CA LEU A 18 15.92 16.58 1.10
C LEU A 18 16.22 15.07 1.16
N THR A 19 15.51 14.32 2.01
CA THR A 19 15.65 12.87 1.95
C THR A 19 14.97 12.37 0.67
N ALA A 20 15.73 11.80 -0.23
CA ALA A 20 15.24 11.24 -1.49
C ALA A 20 14.17 10.14 -1.30
N GLN A 21 13.90 9.76 -0.07
CA GLN A 21 12.89 8.76 0.32
C GLN A 21 11.56 9.38 0.75
N THR A 22 11.49 10.71 0.92
CA THR A 22 10.23 11.37 1.23
C THR A 22 9.21 11.09 0.11
N PRO A 23 8.04 10.53 0.40
CA PRO A 23 7.00 10.30 -0.61
C PRO A 23 6.62 11.59 -1.35
N THR A 24 6.21 11.48 -2.59
CA THR A 24 5.77 12.65 -3.39
C THR A 24 4.62 13.40 -2.71
N THR A 25 3.72 12.69 -2.05
CA THR A 25 2.63 13.27 -1.24
C THR A 25 3.16 14.13 -0.10
N ASP A 26 4.20 13.67 0.59
CA ASP A 26 4.81 14.38 1.71
C ASP A 26 5.62 15.60 1.23
N LEU A 27 6.35 15.47 0.11
CA LEU A 27 7.02 16.60 -0.53
C LEU A 27 6.00 17.67 -0.93
N THR A 28 4.87 17.26 -1.48
CA THR A 28 3.78 18.16 -1.86
C THR A 28 3.15 18.82 -0.65
N ALA A 29 2.92 18.08 0.43
CA ALA A 29 2.38 18.62 1.68
C ALA A 29 3.36 19.60 2.32
N GLN A 30 4.65 19.28 2.39
CA GLN A 30 5.70 20.18 2.88
C GLN A 30 5.77 21.46 2.06
N ALA A 31 5.76 21.36 0.74
CA ALA A 31 5.78 22.52 -0.14
C ALA A 31 4.55 23.42 0.06
N ARG A 32 3.36 22.85 0.16
CA ARG A 32 2.12 23.61 0.43
C ARG A 32 2.14 24.30 1.79
N ALA A 33 2.61 23.62 2.83
CA ALA A 33 2.76 24.22 4.15
C ALA A 33 3.79 25.38 4.14
N LEU A 34 4.96 25.14 3.54
CA LEU A 34 6.01 26.14 3.44
C LEU A 34 5.58 27.35 2.59
N ARG A 35 4.73 27.14 1.58
CA ARG A 35 4.23 28.21 0.70
C ARG A 35 3.63 29.40 1.47
N GLN A 36 3.02 29.15 2.61
CA GLN A 36 2.38 30.18 3.44
C GLN A 36 3.39 31.02 4.20
N THR A 37 4.51 30.45 4.61
CA THR A 37 5.54 31.08 5.46
C THR A 37 6.83 31.44 4.74
N SER A 38 7.00 30.91 3.49
CA SER A 38 8.21 31.12 2.69
C SER A 38 8.49 32.63 2.45
N THR A 39 9.75 32.99 2.53
CA THR A 39 10.29 34.30 2.17
C THR A 39 10.74 34.41 0.72
N ALA A 40 10.56 33.34 -0.08
CA ALA A 40 10.89 33.32 -1.50
C ALA A 40 10.19 34.44 -2.29
N SER A 41 10.77 34.83 -3.43
CA SER A 41 10.22 35.89 -4.29
C SER A 41 8.81 35.52 -4.79
N ALA A 42 8.03 36.51 -5.20
CA ALA A 42 6.71 36.30 -5.79
C ALA A 42 6.76 35.43 -7.04
N GLU A 43 7.81 35.57 -7.85
CA GLU A 43 8.04 34.75 -9.05
C GLU A 43 8.32 33.28 -8.67
N ALA A 44 9.19 33.02 -7.70
CA ALA A 44 9.50 31.67 -7.22
C ALA A 44 8.25 31.00 -6.64
N LYS A 45 7.44 31.74 -5.89
CA LYS A 45 6.16 31.28 -5.36
C LYS A 45 5.16 30.91 -6.45
N ALA A 46 5.02 31.76 -7.48
CA ALA A 46 4.12 31.49 -8.62
C ALA A 46 4.57 30.24 -9.40
N LYS A 47 5.89 30.10 -9.62
CA LYS A 47 6.45 28.90 -10.28
C LYS A 47 6.21 27.64 -9.43
N ALA A 48 6.38 27.72 -8.11
CA ALA A 48 6.09 26.59 -7.21
C ALA A 48 4.60 26.21 -7.24
N ASP A 49 3.68 27.18 -7.25
CA ASP A 49 2.24 26.94 -7.36
C ASP A 49 1.90 26.18 -8.67
N THR A 50 2.51 26.58 -9.79
CA THR A 50 2.34 25.88 -11.09
C THR A 50 2.84 24.44 -11.00
N LEU A 51 4.04 24.20 -10.46
CA LEU A 51 4.60 22.87 -10.31
C LEU A 51 3.71 21.98 -9.39
N LEU A 52 3.20 22.53 -8.29
CA LEU A 52 2.32 21.80 -7.39
C LEU A 52 0.95 21.47 -8.00
N SER A 53 0.45 22.32 -8.90
CA SER A 53 -0.79 22.02 -9.63
C SER A 53 -0.62 20.86 -10.61
N ASP A 54 0.58 20.73 -11.18
CA ASP A 54 0.90 19.63 -12.11
C ASP A 54 1.09 18.27 -11.44
N VAL A 55 1.48 18.26 -10.15
CA VAL A 55 1.76 16.99 -9.43
C VAL A 55 0.57 16.03 -9.49
N GLN A 56 -0.64 16.50 -9.22
CA GLN A 56 -1.84 15.66 -9.24
C GLN A 56 -2.13 15.10 -10.64
N ARG A 57 -1.99 15.95 -11.65
CA ARG A 57 -2.18 15.54 -13.05
C ARG A 57 -1.17 14.47 -13.47
N LEU A 58 0.10 14.65 -13.10
CA LEU A 58 1.19 13.72 -13.40
C LEU A 58 1.01 12.38 -12.66
N GLN A 59 0.59 12.41 -11.40
CA GLN A 59 0.26 11.20 -10.66
C GLN A 59 -0.91 10.43 -11.31
N ALA A 60 -1.97 11.15 -11.69
CA ALA A 60 -3.13 10.55 -12.34
C ALA A 60 -2.78 9.94 -13.72
N SER A 61 -1.78 10.49 -14.42
CA SER A 61 -1.29 9.93 -15.69
C SER A 61 -0.28 8.79 -15.53
N GLY A 62 0.08 8.40 -14.28
CA GLY A 62 1.11 7.40 -14.01
C GLY A 62 2.55 7.91 -14.16
N SER A 63 2.73 9.22 -14.34
CA SER A 63 4.05 9.87 -14.48
C SER A 63 4.63 10.23 -13.10
N SER A 64 4.74 9.25 -12.22
CA SER A 64 5.10 9.45 -10.82
C SER A 64 6.52 10.01 -10.61
N GLY A 65 7.46 9.68 -11.48
CA GLY A 65 8.80 10.26 -11.48
C GLY A 65 8.75 11.77 -11.71
N GLU A 66 8.02 12.22 -12.73
CA GLU A 66 7.84 13.63 -13.03
C GLU A 66 7.04 14.35 -11.94
N ALA A 67 6.02 13.72 -11.37
CA ALA A 67 5.29 14.27 -10.24
C ALA A 67 6.22 14.53 -9.05
N ARG A 68 7.12 13.61 -8.75
CA ARG A 68 8.13 13.76 -7.71
C ARG A 68 9.10 14.90 -8.02
N ARG A 69 9.59 14.98 -9.26
CA ARG A 69 10.47 16.04 -9.73
C ARG A 69 9.85 17.42 -9.54
N HIS A 70 8.58 17.58 -9.92
CA HIS A 70 7.81 18.83 -9.73
C HIS A 70 7.64 19.17 -8.24
N ALA A 71 7.31 18.22 -7.40
CA ALA A 71 7.15 18.45 -5.96
C ALA A 71 8.48 18.87 -5.30
N ALA A 72 9.58 18.20 -5.66
CA ALA A 72 10.91 18.53 -5.15
C ALA A 72 11.38 19.92 -5.61
N ASN A 73 11.18 20.26 -6.88
CA ASN A 73 11.50 21.57 -7.43
C ASN A 73 10.68 22.68 -6.75
N ALA A 74 9.38 22.49 -6.58
CA ALA A 74 8.53 23.45 -5.87
C ALA A 74 9.02 23.68 -4.43
N LEU A 75 9.40 22.62 -3.73
CA LEU A 75 9.92 22.72 -2.37
C LEU A 75 11.25 23.49 -2.32
N ALA A 76 12.18 23.21 -3.24
CA ALA A 76 13.46 23.92 -3.36
C ALA A 76 13.24 25.42 -3.61
N LEU A 77 12.39 25.78 -4.57
CA LEU A 77 12.05 27.18 -4.86
C LEU A 77 11.49 27.91 -3.63
N LEU A 78 10.63 27.26 -2.87
CA LEU A 78 10.02 27.84 -1.66
C LEU A 78 11.01 27.97 -0.51
N LYS A 79 12.06 27.17 -0.47
CA LYS A 79 13.19 27.31 0.46
C LYS A 79 14.20 28.36 0.01
N GLY A 80 14.08 28.88 -1.20
CA GLY A 80 15.08 29.78 -1.80
C GLY A 80 16.34 29.06 -2.27
N GLU A 81 16.27 27.74 -2.46
CA GLU A 81 17.37 26.91 -2.97
C GLU A 81 17.43 27.00 -4.50
N THR A 82 18.65 26.86 -5.04
CA THR A 82 18.86 26.80 -6.49
C THR A 82 18.39 25.45 -7.02
N TRP A 83 17.68 25.44 -8.15
CA TRP A 83 17.33 24.22 -8.86
C TRP A 83 18.18 24.10 -10.12
N ASP A 84 19.34 23.50 -9.98
CA ASP A 84 20.27 23.18 -11.06
C ASP A 84 20.40 21.67 -11.27
N ALA A 85 21.22 21.24 -12.21
CA ALA A 85 21.42 19.82 -12.52
C ALA A 85 21.91 18.99 -11.32
N LYS A 86 22.71 19.57 -10.43
CA LYS A 86 23.20 18.91 -9.22
C LYS A 86 22.05 18.71 -8.21
N HIS A 87 21.25 19.73 -7.97
CA HIS A 87 20.10 19.64 -7.05
C HIS A 87 19.03 18.70 -7.60
N GLU A 88 18.76 18.76 -8.90
CA GLU A 88 17.82 17.89 -9.56
C GLU A 88 18.26 16.41 -9.46
N PHE A 89 19.54 16.13 -9.69
CA PHE A 89 20.11 14.81 -9.55
C PHE A 89 20.03 14.33 -8.09
N ALA A 90 20.45 15.14 -7.12
CA ALA A 90 20.36 14.83 -5.70
C ALA A 90 18.91 14.48 -5.26
N ALA A 91 17.93 15.26 -5.72
CA ALA A 91 16.52 15.05 -5.42
C ALA A 91 15.93 13.79 -6.10
N SER A 92 16.56 13.31 -7.16
CA SER A 92 16.15 12.08 -7.85
C SER A 92 16.60 10.80 -7.14
N LEU A 93 17.64 10.88 -6.31
CA LEU A 93 18.26 9.72 -5.68
C LEU A 93 17.41 9.13 -4.56
N ALA A 94 17.54 7.83 -4.35
CA ALA A 94 16.96 7.09 -3.23
C ALA A 94 17.96 6.04 -2.72
N LEU A 95 18.07 5.96 -1.39
CA LEU A 95 18.86 4.94 -0.69
C LEU A 95 17.90 3.86 -0.15
N ARG A 96 18.18 2.61 -0.49
CA ARG A 96 17.26 1.50 -0.18
C ARG A 96 18.03 0.33 0.41
N PRO A 97 17.95 0.12 1.72
CA PRO A 97 18.40 -1.13 2.30
C PRO A 97 17.49 -2.25 1.83
N ASP A 98 18.07 -3.41 1.55
CA ASP A 98 17.32 -4.61 1.21
C ASP A 98 16.45 -5.08 2.38
N ASN A 99 16.89 -4.85 3.61
CA ASN A 99 16.12 -5.06 4.82
C ASN A 99 16.15 -3.80 5.70
N VAL A 100 15.02 -3.28 6.10
CA VAL A 100 14.92 -2.17 7.06
C VAL A 100 15.13 -2.67 8.51
N VAL A 101 14.98 -3.97 8.74
CA VAL A 101 15.39 -4.67 9.96
C VAL A 101 16.36 -5.78 9.55
N THR A 102 17.54 -5.80 10.12
CA THR A 102 18.59 -6.76 9.78
C THR A 102 19.26 -7.34 11.02
N ASP A 103 20.08 -8.35 10.82
CA ASP A 103 20.93 -8.95 11.86
C ASP A 103 22.37 -8.50 11.65
N SER A 104 23.09 -8.16 12.71
CA SER A 104 24.51 -7.81 12.62
C SER A 104 25.39 -8.99 12.15
N ALA A 105 24.91 -10.22 12.19
CA ALA A 105 25.59 -11.38 11.59
C ALA A 105 25.40 -11.48 10.07
N LEU A 106 24.63 -10.59 9.46
CA LEU A 106 24.39 -10.53 8.02
C LEU A 106 24.96 -9.24 7.46
N PRO A 107 25.45 -9.25 6.21
CA PRO A 107 25.89 -8.01 5.57
C PRO A 107 24.71 -7.06 5.39
N LEU A 108 24.94 -5.77 5.56
CA LEU A 108 24.05 -4.74 5.06
C LEU A 108 24.07 -4.79 3.53
N ILE A 109 22.94 -5.07 2.92
CA ILE A 109 22.77 -4.94 1.47
C ILE A 109 21.87 -3.75 1.21
N ALA A 110 22.32 -2.81 0.38
CA ALA A 110 21.56 -1.63 0.03
C ALA A 110 21.80 -1.20 -1.41
N ARG A 111 20.94 -0.32 -1.92
CA ARG A 111 21.00 0.16 -3.29
C ARG A 111 20.82 1.67 -3.34
N LEU A 112 21.65 2.31 -4.16
CA LEU A 112 21.45 3.67 -4.61
C LEU A 112 20.72 3.61 -5.97
N THR A 113 19.59 4.29 -6.07
CA THR A 113 18.78 4.33 -7.29
C THR A 113 18.27 5.74 -7.55
N GLN A 114 17.73 5.99 -8.74
CA GLN A 114 16.99 7.20 -9.07
C GLN A 114 15.49 6.93 -9.18
N THR A 115 14.70 7.88 -8.77
CA THR A 115 13.23 7.84 -8.86
C THR A 115 12.70 8.47 -10.15
N TYR A 116 13.53 9.26 -10.83
CA TYR A 116 13.29 9.83 -12.16
C TYR A 116 14.63 10.17 -12.81
N SER A 117 14.66 10.29 -14.14
CA SER A 117 15.88 10.60 -14.88
C SER A 117 16.32 12.03 -14.62
N ALA A 118 17.51 12.17 -14.04
CA ALA A 118 18.20 13.43 -13.81
C ALA A 118 19.69 13.20 -14.06
N PRO A 119 20.17 13.41 -15.28
CA PRO A 119 21.55 13.14 -15.63
C PRO A 119 22.50 14.12 -14.94
N TYR A 120 23.52 13.58 -14.30
CA TYR A 120 24.59 14.34 -13.67
C TYR A 120 25.95 13.89 -14.23
N ARG A 121 26.81 14.86 -14.56
CA ARG A 121 28.18 14.59 -14.99
C ARG A 121 29.12 14.90 -13.84
N ALA A 122 29.65 13.88 -13.24
CA ALA A 122 30.68 14.02 -12.22
C ALA A 122 31.99 14.58 -12.84
N THR A 123 32.64 15.43 -12.09
CA THR A 123 33.91 16.06 -12.48
C THR A 123 35.13 15.26 -12.06
N ALA A 124 35.07 14.61 -10.90
CA ALA A 124 36.13 13.80 -10.30
C ALA A 124 35.77 12.32 -10.11
N GLY A 125 34.55 11.93 -10.50
CA GLY A 125 33.99 10.62 -10.24
C GLY A 125 33.22 10.57 -8.93
N LEU A 126 32.13 9.77 -8.92
CA LEU A 126 31.25 9.68 -7.77
C LEU A 126 31.74 8.63 -6.77
N LYS A 127 31.77 9.02 -5.51
CA LYS A 127 32.07 8.13 -4.37
C LYS A 127 30.91 8.15 -3.38
N LEU A 128 30.42 6.97 -3.01
CA LEU A 128 29.38 6.78 -2.01
C LEU A 128 30.03 6.40 -0.69
N ARG A 129 29.92 7.26 0.32
CA ARG A 129 30.32 6.97 1.70
C ARG A 129 29.09 6.59 2.50
N VAL A 130 29.13 5.43 3.12
CA VAL A 130 27.99 4.89 3.87
C VAL A 130 28.34 4.76 5.35
N SER A 131 27.45 5.22 6.21
CA SER A 131 27.64 5.14 7.65
C SER A 131 26.33 4.82 8.38
N LEU A 132 26.45 4.22 9.57
CA LEU A 132 25.35 4.11 10.52
C LEU A 132 25.48 5.17 11.58
N VAL A 133 24.38 5.84 11.85
CA VAL A 133 24.26 6.89 12.86
C VAL A 133 23.25 6.47 13.90
N GLN A 134 23.60 6.60 15.15
CA GLN A 134 22.69 6.42 16.29
C GLN A 134 22.58 7.75 17.04
N GLU A 135 21.39 8.10 17.51
CA GLU A 135 21.17 9.35 18.23
C GLU A 135 22.17 9.53 19.38
N GLY A 136 22.83 10.68 19.41
CA GLY A 136 23.83 11.01 20.44
C GLY A 136 25.19 10.32 20.29
N LYS A 137 25.44 9.57 19.20
CA LYS A 137 26.71 8.90 18.93
C LYS A 137 27.35 9.38 17.62
N PRO A 138 28.69 9.28 17.51
CA PRO A 138 29.38 9.53 16.25
C PRO A 138 28.90 8.59 15.15
N ALA A 139 28.93 9.06 13.89
CA ALA A 139 28.70 8.21 12.73
C ALA A 139 29.80 7.15 12.62
N HIS A 140 29.40 5.91 12.35
CA HIS A 140 30.32 4.81 12.10
C HIS A 140 30.28 4.44 10.62
N GLU A 141 31.40 4.59 9.91
CA GLU A 141 31.49 4.26 8.48
C GLU A 141 31.45 2.74 8.30
N VAL A 142 30.54 2.27 7.44
CA VAL A 142 30.37 0.86 7.08
C VAL A 142 30.89 0.53 5.70
N GLY A 143 31.20 1.55 4.90
CA GLY A 143 31.81 1.35 3.59
C GLY A 143 31.96 2.62 2.77
N SER A 144 32.84 2.54 1.76
CA SER A 144 33.07 3.61 0.78
C SER A 144 33.26 2.99 -0.60
N PHE A 145 32.48 3.46 -1.59
CA PHE A 145 32.30 2.78 -2.87
C PHE A 145 32.42 3.76 -4.02
N ASP A 146 33.08 3.35 -5.11
CA ASP A 146 33.12 4.12 -6.35
C ASP A 146 31.85 3.85 -7.16
N VAL A 147 31.09 4.88 -7.46
CA VAL A 147 29.83 4.79 -8.20
C VAL A 147 30.02 5.30 -9.62
N SER A 148 29.70 4.49 -10.60
CA SER A 148 29.66 4.98 -11.97
C SER A 148 28.48 5.92 -12.17
N SER A 149 28.66 7.03 -12.87
CA SER A 149 27.63 8.03 -13.18
C SER A 149 26.62 7.55 -14.24
N ARG A 150 26.28 6.27 -14.24
CA ARG A 150 25.27 5.70 -15.15
C ARG A 150 23.86 6.06 -14.67
N ASP A 151 22.90 5.82 -15.54
CA ASP A 151 21.49 5.91 -15.21
C ASP A 151 21.16 4.89 -14.10
N LEU A 152 20.91 5.41 -12.88
CA LEU A 152 20.62 4.61 -11.70
C LEU A 152 19.15 4.15 -11.63
N ILE A 153 18.33 4.53 -12.61
CA ILE A 153 16.95 4.01 -12.76
C ILE A 153 17.00 2.58 -13.29
N ASP A 154 17.66 2.41 -14.43
CA ASP A 154 17.72 1.11 -15.11
C ASP A 154 18.78 0.18 -14.49
N GLN A 155 19.79 0.75 -13.85
CA GLN A 155 20.90 0.03 -13.24
C GLN A 155 21.18 0.57 -11.82
N PRO A 156 20.36 0.25 -10.82
CA PRO A 156 20.62 0.60 -9.43
C PRO A 156 22.00 0.12 -8.98
N TYR A 157 22.74 0.99 -8.31
CA TYR A 157 24.04 0.62 -7.75
C TYR A 157 23.87 -0.11 -6.43
N GLY A 158 24.14 -1.43 -6.41
CA GLY A 158 24.15 -2.25 -5.21
C GLY A 158 25.49 -2.19 -4.48
N PHE A 159 25.44 -2.15 -3.17
CA PHE A 159 26.62 -2.22 -2.30
C PHE A 159 26.30 -3.03 -1.05
N ASP A 160 27.32 -3.56 -0.43
CA ASP A 160 27.27 -4.26 0.85
C ASP A 160 28.18 -3.60 1.87
N GLY A 161 27.81 -3.69 3.15
CA GLY A 161 28.56 -3.17 4.27
C GLY A 161 28.62 -4.18 5.42
N ASP A 162 29.66 -4.07 6.21
CA ASP A 162 29.83 -4.93 7.39
C ASP A 162 29.07 -4.34 8.59
N LEU A 163 28.29 -5.19 9.24
CA LEU A 163 27.55 -4.86 10.46
C LEU A 163 28.13 -5.54 11.70
N ASP A 164 29.25 -6.23 11.59
CA ASP A 164 29.87 -6.86 12.76
C ASP A 164 30.22 -5.82 13.83
N GLY A 165 29.97 -6.18 15.08
CA GLY A 165 30.21 -5.30 16.22
C GLY A 165 29.09 -4.29 16.53
N PHE A 166 28.13 -4.07 15.63
CA PHE A 166 26.99 -3.21 15.95
C PHE A 166 26.06 -3.85 16.97
N ALA A 167 25.61 -3.05 17.93
CA ALA A 167 24.64 -3.49 18.93
C ALA A 167 23.22 -3.46 18.39
N ASP A 168 22.31 -4.19 19.06
CA ASP A 168 20.89 -4.08 18.80
C ASP A 168 20.42 -2.64 19.01
N GLY A 169 19.54 -2.18 18.11
CA GLY A 169 18.98 -0.85 18.24
C GLY A 169 18.54 -0.24 16.90
N ALA A 170 17.97 0.95 17.02
CA ALA A 170 17.60 1.76 15.88
C ALA A 170 18.79 2.61 15.42
N TYR A 171 18.99 2.66 14.12
CA TYR A 171 20.03 3.41 13.43
C TYR A 171 19.44 4.21 12.28
N THR A 172 20.16 5.24 11.85
CA THR A 172 19.97 5.87 10.56
C THR A 172 21.07 5.40 9.64
N LEU A 173 20.72 4.73 8.56
CA LEU A 173 21.64 4.47 7.45
C LEU A 173 21.79 5.76 6.67
N LYS A 174 22.99 6.32 6.66
CA LYS A 174 23.36 7.55 5.98
C LYS A 174 24.29 7.25 4.84
N ALA A 175 23.98 7.77 3.66
CA ALA A 175 24.84 7.69 2.49
C ALA A 175 25.14 9.09 1.97
N GLU A 176 26.40 9.43 1.83
CA GLU A 176 26.90 10.68 1.25
C GLU A 176 27.49 10.38 -0.12
N LEU A 177 26.90 10.97 -1.16
CA LEU A 177 27.43 10.91 -2.52
C LEU A 177 28.31 12.12 -2.76
N LEU A 178 29.56 11.87 -3.09
CA LEU A 178 30.61 12.88 -3.28
C LEU A 178 31.07 12.89 -4.73
N ASP A 179 31.40 14.07 -5.26
CA ASP A 179 32.14 14.28 -6.52
C ASP A 179 33.47 14.95 -6.16
N GLY A 180 34.53 14.15 -6.03
CA GLY A 180 35.79 14.60 -5.41
C GLY A 180 35.57 14.98 -3.93
N ALA A 181 35.79 16.25 -3.58
CA ALA A 181 35.56 16.78 -2.23
C ALA A 181 34.13 17.34 -2.04
N ASP A 182 33.39 17.55 -3.12
CA ASP A 182 32.08 18.20 -3.09
C ASP A 182 30.97 17.21 -2.77
N SER A 183 30.15 17.52 -1.77
CA SER A 183 28.94 16.76 -1.50
C SER A 183 27.90 17.00 -2.60
N VAL A 184 27.45 15.93 -3.23
CA VAL A 184 26.38 15.94 -4.25
C VAL A 184 25.02 15.70 -3.60
N ALA A 185 24.95 14.69 -2.72
CA ALA A 185 23.72 14.35 -2.03
C ALA A 185 24.02 13.68 -0.68
N THR A 186 23.14 13.91 0.28
CA THR A 186 23.07 13.13 1.52
C THR A 186 21.72 12.46 1.59
N LEU A 187 21.73 11.16 1.79
CA LEU A 187 20.53 10.30 1.84
C LEU A 187 20.49 9.61 3.19
N GLU A 188 19.32 9.53 3.79
CA GLU A 188 19.12 8.90 5.09
C GLU A 188 17.90 8.00 5.07
N THR A 189 18.01 6.83 5.74
CA THR A 189 16.88 5.90 5.90
C THR A 189 16.98 5.18 7.23
N PRO A 190 15.87 4.90 7.91
CA PRO A 190 15.89 4.12 9.14
C PRO A 190 16.37 2.70 8.87
N LEU A 191 17.14 2.16 9.82
CA LEU A 191 17.59 0.78 9.86
C LEU A 191 17.54 0.29 11.30
N GLN A 192 17.02 -0.91 11.53
CA GLN A 192 17.05 -1.55 12.84
C GLN A 192 17.94 -2.78 12.81
N ILE A 193 18.84 -2.90 13.80
CA ILE A 193 19.67 -4.08 14.00
C ILE A 193 19.11 -4.88 15.17
N VAL A 194 18.92 -6.19 14.95
CA VAL A 194 18.43 -7.15 15.95
C VAL A 194 19.26 -8.42 15.82
N LYS A 195 20.02 -8.76 16.86
CA LYS A 195 20.88 -9.95 16.88
C LYS A 195 20.08 -11.25 16.98
N GLY A 196 20.59 -12.28 16.33
CA GLY A 196 20.05 -13.63 16.46
C GLY A 196 18.89 -13.94 15.50
N ILE A 197 18.41 -12.96 14.72
CA ILE A 197 17.31 -13.16 13.76
C ILE A 197 17.64 -14.27 12.77
N ALA A 198 18.84 -14.27 12.21
CA ALA A 198 19.28 -15.28 11.24
C ALA A 198 19.27 -16.68 11.85
N THR A 199 19.72 -16.81 13.10
CA THR A 199 19.71 -18.07 13.84
C THR A 199 18.28 -18.52 14.17
N ASP A 200 17.45 -17.62 14.67
CA ASP A 200 16.07 -17.90 15.04
C ASP A 200 15.24 -18.27 13.80
N ARG A 201 15.44 -17.57 12.70
CA ARG A 201 14.82 -17.90 11.42
C ARG A 201 15.21 -19.29 10.94
N ALA A 202 16.50 -19.63 10.94
CA ALA A 202 16.97 -20.96 10.55
C ALA A 202 16.39 -22.07 11.44
N ALA A 203 16.23 -21.81 12.75
CA ALA A 203 15.57 -22.74 13.66
C ALA A 203 14.08 -22.90 13.34
N ILE A 204 13.39 -21.83 12.97
CA ILE A 204 11.99 -21.87 12.51
C ILE A 204 11.87 -22.68 11.24
N ASP A 205 12.71 -22.43 10.23
CA ASP A 205 12.70 -23.11 8.94
C ASP A 205 12.91 -24.64 9.12
N LYS A 206 13.85 -25.02 9.98
CA LYS A 206 14.11 -26.42 10.32
C LYS A 206 12.93 -27.10 11.01
N ARG A 207 12.24 -26.40 11.89
CA ARG A 207 11.03 -26.90 12.57
C ARG A 207 9.86 -26.99 11.61
N LEU A 208 9.67 -25.97 10.79
CA LEU A 208 8.62 -25.93 9.78
C LEU A 208 8.70 -27.13 8.81
N ALA A 209 9.91 -27.46 8.34
CA ALA A 209 10.13 -28.61 7.46
C ALA A 209 9.62 -29.94 8.06
N LYS A 210 9.64 -30.08 9.38
CA LYS A 210 9.10 -31.25 10.07
C LYS A 210 7.57 -31.28 10.15
N VAL A 211 6.94 -30.10 10.15
CA VAL A 211 5.47 -29.94 10.32
C VAL A 211 4.74 -29.94 8.98
N GLN A 212 5.44 -29.73 7.87
CA GLN A 212 4.85 -29.62 6.52
C GLN A 212 4.10 -30.89 6.06
N GLY A 213 4.32 -32.03 6.68
CA GLY A 213 3.62 -33.29 6.37
C GLY A 213 2.26 -33.47 7.06
N HIS A 214 1.85 -32.57 7.95
CA HIS A 214 0.58 -32.68 8.67
C HIS A 214 -0.57 -31.98 7.94
N ASP A 215 -1.80 -32.51 8.09
CA ASP A 215 -3.05 -31.95 7.54
C ASP A 215 -3.38 -30.52 8.00
N SER A 216 -2.73 -30.06 9.06
CA SER A 216 -2.69 -28.66 9.47
C SER A 216 -2.08 -27.70 8.42
N ALA A 217 -1.61 -28.26 7.30
CA ALA A 217 -1.26 -27.51 6.09
C ALA A 217 -2.37 -26.61 5.54
N LYS A 218 -3.56 -26.67 6.10
CA LYS A 218 -4.71 -25.80 5.75
C LYS A 218 -4.65 -24.43 6.42
N SER A 219 -3.79 -24.27 7.43
CA SER A 219 -3.63 -23.04 8.17
C SER A 219 -2.54 -22.14 7.61
N SER A 220 -2.74 -20.83 7.70
CA SER A 220 -1.71 -19.81 7.43
C SER A 220 -0.47 -19.95 8.32
N VAL A 221 -0.57 -20.60 9.47
CA VAL A 221 0.55 -20.96 10.36
C VAL A 221 1.59 -21.86 9.67
N ARG A 222 1.24 -22.50 8.58
CA ARG A 222 2.18 -23.27 7.74
C ARG A 222 3.46 -22.50 7.41
N TYR A 223 3.39 -21.18 7.40
CA TYR A 223 4.49 -20.33 6.96
C TYR A 223 4.82 -19.23 7.98
N PRO A 224 5.16 -19.58 9.24
CA PRO A 224 5.47 -18.57 10.26
C PRO A 224 6.69 -17.70 9.88
N TYR A 225 7.65 -18.22 9.11
CA TYR A 225 8.77 -17.43 8.57
C TYR A 225 8.31 -16.37 7.57
N VAL A 226 7.11 -16.47 7.05
CA VAL A 226 6.53 -15.45 6.18
C VAL A 226 6.24 -14.16 6.95
N LEU A 227 6.03 -14.25 8.23
CA LEU A 227 6.02 -13.06 9.07
C LEU A 227 7.38 -12.32 8.97
N ALA A 228 8.47 -13.08 8.84
CA ALA A 228 9.78 -12.52 8.49
C ALA A 228 9.81 -11.98 7.04
N GLU A 229 9.16 -12.64 6.10
CA GLU A 229 9.02 -12.17 4.71
C GLU A 229 8.11 -10.95 4.58
N THR A 230 7.28 -10.63 5.57
CA THR A 230 6.54 -9.36 5.60
C THR A 230 7.50 -8.17 5.56
N VAL A 231 8.67 -8.29 6.17
CA VAL A 231 9.77 -7.33 6.01
C VAL A 231 10.25 -7.29 4.56
N ASN A 232 10.26 -8.41 3.87
CA ASN A 232 10.65 -8.50 2.46
C ASN A 232 9.54 -8.05 1.51
N VAL A 233 8.28 -8.09 1.90
CA VAL A 233 7.19 -7.45 1.15
C VAL A 233 7.44 -5.94 1.04
N GLY A 234 7.93 -5.31 2.10
CA GLY A 234 8.47 -3.95 2.04
C GLY A 234 9.53 -3.77 0.95
N ARG A 235 10.41 -4.75 0.75
CA ARG A 235 11.44 -4.72 -0.30
C ARG A 235 10.84 -4.73 -1.71
N ARG A 236 9.82 -5.53 -1.95
CA ARG A 236 9.15 -5.62 -3.27
C ARG A 236 8.39 -4.36 -3.62
N GLN A 237 7.85 -3.69 -2.60
CA GLN A 237 7.22 -2.38 -2.77
C GLN A 237 8.23 -1.26 -3.00
N LEU A 238 9.53 -1.54 -2.85
CA LEU A 238 10.63 -0.59 -2.99
C LEU A 238 11.16 -0.46 -4.41
N SER A 239 10.77 -1.32 -5.35
CA SER A 239 11.21 -1.19 -6.72
C SER A 239 10.31 -0.24 -7.50
N PRO A 240 10.73 1.01 -7.79
CA PRO A 240 9.95 1.92 -8.63
C PRO A 240 9.83 1.38 -10.06
N ALA A 241 10.80 0.57 -10.49
CA ALA A 241 10.80 -0.04 -11.82
C ALA A 241 9.62 -0.99 -12.00
N ASP A 242 9.24 -1.74 -10.93
CA ASP A 242 8.15 -2.70 -11.00
C ASP A 242 6.76 -2.03 -11.01
N PHE A 243 6.63 -0.83 -10.45
CA PHE A 243 5.33 -0.20 -10.18
C PHE A 243 5.16 1.19 -10.78
N GLY A 244 6.21 1.83 -11.26
CA GLY A 244 6.17 3.22 -11.70
C GLY A 244 5.72 4.19 -10.59
N LEU A 245 5.79 3.78 -9.32
CA LEU A 245 5.35 4.54 -8.17
C LEU A 245 6.54 4.91 -7.28
N PRO A 246 6.56 6.12 -6.72
CA PRO A 246 7.51 6.44 -5.67
C PRO A 246 7.28 5.51 -4.48
N PHE A 247 8.38 5.05 -3.93
CA PHE A 247 8.39 4.25 -2.72
C PHE A 247 7.60 4.93 -1.58
N GLN A 248 6.69 4.19 -0.99
CA GLN A 248 6.14 4.54 0.33
C GLN A 248 6.82 3.64 1.36
N PRO A 249 7.46 4.20 2.39
CA PRO A 249 7.95 3.40 3.49
C PRO A 249 6.74 2.73 4.16
N GLN A 250 6.80 1.42 4.25
CA GLN A 250 5.86 0.70 5.11
C GLN A 250 6.13 1.08 6.56
N LEU A 251 5.11 0.94 7.39
CA LEU A 251 5.27 1.05 8.84
C LEU A 251 6.40 0.12 9.29
N PRO A 252 7.24 0.55 10.24
CA PRO A 252 8.33 -0.26 10.73
C PRO A 252 7.78 -1.59 11.26
N TYR A 253 8.15 -2.68 10.60
CA TYR A 253 7.78 -4.01 11.04
C TYR A 253 8.76 -4.50 12.11
N ASP A 254 8.24 -4.90 13.26
CA ASP A 254 9.05 -5.53 14.31
C ASP A 254 9.32 -7.00 13.95
N PHE A 255 10.38 -7.20 13.18
CA PHE A 255 10.79 -8.50 12.71
C PHE A 255 11.10 -9.48 13.85
N ALA A 256 11.70 -9.01 14.93
CA ALA A 256 12.00 -9.85 16.09
C ALA A 256 10.73 -10.33 16.80
N LYS A 257 9.71 -9.48 16.87
CA LYS A 257 8.38 -9.86 17.35
C LYS A 257 7.76 -10.93 16.44
N GLY A 258 7.78 -10.73 15.12
CA GLY A 258 7.28 -11.70 14.15
C GLY A 258 7.95 -13.06 14.26
N VAL A 259 9.28 -13.10 14.43
CA VAL A 259 10.03 -14.35 14.63
C VAL A 259 9.60 -15.05 15.94
N ARG A 260 9.45 -14.31 17.05
CA ARG A 260 8.96 -14.88 18.32
C ARG A 260 7.53 -15.42 18.20
N GLU A 261 6.64 -14.68 17.57
CA GLU A 261 5.26 -15.11 17.33
C GLU A 261 5.21 -16.36 16.46
N SER A 262 6.03 -16.42 15.41
CA SER A 262 6.17 -17.60 14.54
C SER A 262 6.66 -18.82 15.33
N ALA A 263 7.61 -18.66 16.23
CA ALA A 263 8.09 -19.75 17.08
C ALA A 263 7.00 -20.27 18.02
N ALA A 264 6.16 -19.38 18.58
CA ALA A 264 5.02 -19.75 19.43
C ALA A 264 3.92 -20.49 18.62
N LEU A 265 3.63 -20.02 17.41
CA LEU A 265 2.68 -20.67 16.50
C LEU A 265 3.16 -22.08 16.12
N LEU A 266 4.43 -22.23 15.76
CA LEU A 266 5.01 -23.57 15.48
C LEU A 266 4.91 -24.51 16.66
N LYS A 267 5.20 -24.04 17.88
CA LYS A 267 5.06 -24.86 19.08
C LYS A 267 3.64 -25.34 19.30
N ALA A 268 2.64 -24.49 19.03
CA ALA A 268 1.24 -24.90 19.11
C ALA A 268 0.89 -25.95 18.05
N LEU A 269 1.39 -25.76 16.83
CA LEU A 269 1.15 -26.65 15.71
C LEU A 269 1.81 -28.04 15.93
N GLU A 270 3.02 -28.08 16.47
CA GLU A 270 3.71 -29.30 16.90
C GLU A 270 2.92 -30.08 17.97
N ALA A 271 2.14 -29.37 18.78
CA ALA A 271 1.22 -29.97 19.75
C ALA A 271 -0.16 -30.32 19.16
N GLY A 272 -0.32 -30.28 17.83
CA GLY A 272 -1.58 -30.59 17.14
C GLY A 272 -2.66 -29.51 17.27
N LYS A 273 -2.25 -28.28 17.64
CA LYS A 273 -3.17 -27.13 17.77
C LYS A 273 -2.88 -26.10 16.69
N ASP A 274 -3.91 -25.57 16.09
CA ASP A 274 -3.83 -24.43 15.17
C ASP A 274 -4.56 -23.23 15.77
N PRO A 275 -3.85 -22.31 16.42
CA PRO A 275 -4.46 -21.16 17.08
C PRO A 275 -5.04 -20.14 16.08
N LEU A 276 -4.65 -20.21 14.81
CA LEU A 276 -5.14 -19.29 13.78
C LEU A 276 -6.37 -19.83 13.04
N TYR A 277 -6.60 -21.14 13.07
CA TYR A 277 -7.75 -21.73 12.38
C TYR A 277 -9.07 -21.24 13.01
N ARG A 278 -9.86 -20.53 12.22
CA ARG A 278 -11.10 -19.86 12.67
C ARG A 278 -10.90 -18.94 13.87
N ALA A 279 -9.74 -18.30 13.94
CA ALA A 279 -9.47 -17.32 14.98
C ALA A 279 -10.49 -16.17 14.92
N LYS A 280 -10.84 -15.63 16.09
CA LYS A 280 -11.71 -14.49 16.23
C LYS A 280 -10.92 -13.22 16.47
N GLY A 281 -11.53 -12.09 16.20
CA GLY A 281 -10.91 -10.78 16.33
C GLY A 281 -10.11 -10.42 15.09
N ASP A 282 -9.16 -9.54 15.27
CA ASP A 282 -8.36 -8.87 14.28
C ASP A 282 -7.03 -9.61 14.10
N HIS A 283 -6.71 -10.05 12.89
CA HIS A 283 -5.47 -10.77 12.62
C HIS A 283 -5.09 -10.77 11.14
N GLU A 284 -3.81 -10.61 10.89
CA GLU A 284 -3.19 -10.78 9.59
C GLU A 284 -2.88 -12.24 9.31
N ARG A 285 -2.99 -12.63 8.05
CA ARG A 285 -2.73 -13.97 7.55
C ARG A 285 -1.95 -13.94 6.26
N HIS A 286 -1.30 -15.06 5.95
CA HIS A 286 -0.52 -15.22 4.74
C HIS A 286 -0.87 -16.52 4.03
N TYR A 287 -0.70 -16.54 2.70
CA TYR A 287 -0.84 -17.73 1.90
C TYR A 287 0.16 -17.75 0.75
N TRP A 288 0.51 -18.93 0.26
CA TRP A 288 1.32 -19.08 -0.93
C TRP A 288 0.46 -18.84 -2.18
N PHE A 289 0.83 -17.83 -2.96
CA PHE A 289 0.16 -17.50 -4.22
C PHE A 289 0.90 -18.15 -5.38
N GLU A 290 0.40 -19.29 -5.86
CA GLU A 290 1.06 -20.12 -6.85
C GLU A 290 1.35 -19.40 -8.16
N ASP A 291 0.39 -18.63 -8.69
CA ASP A 291 0.55 -17.89 -9.95
C ASP A 291 1.63 -16.82 -9.92
N ALA A 292 1.96 -16.31 -8.73
CA ALA A 292 2.97 -15.30 -8.52
C ALA A 292 4.28 -15.85 -7.94
N HIS A 293 4.28 -17.10 -7.50
CA HIS A 293 5.37 -17.73 -6.73
C HIS A 293 5.81 -16.89 -5.53
N GLU A 294 4.83 -16.34 -4.81
CA GLU A 294 5.06 -15.45 -3.68
C GLU A 294 4.12 -15.74 -2.52
N MET A 295 4.56 -15.31 -1.32
CA MET A 295 3.67 -15.25 -0.18
C MET A 295 2.88 -13.95 -0.20
N MET A 296 1.56 -14.06 -0.08
CA MET A 296 0.65 -12.92 -0.03
C MET A 296 0.01 -12.79 1.34
N ALA A 297 -0.09 -11.54 1.81
CA ALA A 297 -0.80 -11.22 3.03
C ALA A 297 -2.29 -10.97 2.75
N TYR A 298 -3.12 -11.20 3.75
CA TYR A 298 -4.50 -10.74 3.81
C TYR A 298 -4.92 -10.54 5.26
N HIS A 299 -5.82 -9.63 5.48
CA HIS A 299 -6.31 -9.29 6.82
C HIS A 299 -7.72 -9.84 7.03
N VAL A 300 -7.99 -10.38 8.22
CA VAL A 300 -9.28 -10.94 8.60
C VAL A 300 -9.74 -10.37 9.93
N TYR A 301 -10.99 -9.97 9.99
CA TYR A 301 -11.70 -9.73 11.25
C TYR A 301 -12.87 -10.70 11.35
N ALA A 302 -12.84 -11.58 12.34
CA ALA A 302 -13.98 -12.44 12.69
C ALA A 302 -14.59 -11.97 14.02
N PRO A 303 -15.94 -11.78 14.11
CA PRO A 303 -16.55 -11.22 15.30
C PRO A 303 -16.21 -11.99 16.58
N LEU A 304 -15.77 -11.30 17.62
CA LEU A 304 -15.45 -11.92 18.91
C LEU A 304 -16.64 -12.65 19.52
N LYS A 305 -17.85 -12.10 19.33
CA LYS A 305 -19.11 -12.67 19.79
C LYS A 305 -19.62 -13.84 18.95
N TRP A 306 -18.99 -14.16 17.82
CA TRP A 306 -19.39 -15.31 17.00
C TRP A 306 -19.27 -16.63 17.81
N ASP A 307 -20.26 -17.50 17.67
CA ASP A 307 -20.34 -18.77 18.41
C ASP A 307 -19.39 -19.87 17.89
N GLY A 308 -18.65 -19.61 16.80
CA GLY A 308 -17.75 -20.57 16.15
C GLY A 308 -18.46 -21.55 15.22
N LYS A 309 -19.79 -21.49 15.08
CA LYS A 309 -20.60 -22.47 14.34
C LYS A 309 -21.57 -21.86 13.34
N SER A 310 -22.28 -20.81 13.73
CA SER A 310 -23.27 -20.14 12.87
C SER A 310 -22.62 -19.58 11.61
N LYS A 311 -23.38 -19.61 10.50
CA LYS A 311 -22.91 -19.03 9.24
C LYS A 311 -22.77 -17.51 9.35
N LEU A 312 -21.65 -17.01 8.92
CA LEU A 312 -21.29 -15.59 8.92
C LEU A 312 -21.58 -14.93 7.56
N PRO A 313 -22.19 -13.75 7.54
CA PRO A 313 -22.09 -12.89 6.37
C PRO A 313 -20.63 -12.40 6.23
N MET A 314 -20.16 -12.19 4.99
CA MET A 314 -18.79 -11.78 4.73
C MET A 314 -18.75 -10.56 3.81
N VAL A 315 -17.80 -9.66 4.08
CA VAL A 315 -17.47 -8.55 3.20
C VAL A 315 -16.02 -8.72 2.74
N LEU A 316 -15.81 -8.81 1.43
CA LEU A 316 -14.49 -8.66 0.80
C LEU A 316 -14.25 -7.18 0.52
N VAL A 317 -13.17 -6.62 1.07
CA VAL A 317 -12.85 -5.19 1.00
C VAL A 317 -11.61 -4.98 0.14
N LEU A 318 -11.76 -4.20 -0.92
CA LEU A 318 -10.71 -3.87 -1.88
C LEU A 318 -10.16 -2.47 -1.58
N HIS A 319 -8.90 -2.38 -1.19
CA HIS A 319 -8.25 -1.11 -0.88
C HIS A 319 -8.00 -0.24 -2.12
N GLY A 320 -7.76 1.04 -1.88
CA GLY A 320 -7.38 2.01 -2.91
C GLY A 320 -5.93 1.88 -3.35
N ASN A 321 -5.56 2.69 -4.34
CA ASN A 321 -4.20 2.75 -4.87
C ASN A 321 -3.17 3.05 -3.77
N THR A 322 -2.00 2.42 -3.81
CA THR A 322 -0.90 2.59 -2.84
C THR A 322 -1.22 2.14 -1.40
N ARG A 323 -2.26 1.34 -1.21
CA ARG A 323 -2.66 0.78 0.08
C ARG A 323 -2.43 -0.73 0.11
N ASP A 324 -2.68 -1.34 1.25
CA ASP A 324 -2.47 -2.75 1.54
C ASP A 324 -3.67 -3.34 2.31
N GLN A 325 -3.56 -4.59 2.73
CA GLN A 325 -4.57 -5.33 3.48
C GLN A 325 -4.92 -4.71 4.83
N ASP A 326 -4.01 -3.96 5.44
CA ASP A 326 -4.17 -3.41 6.79
C ASP A 326 -4.85 -2.04 6.81
N TYR A 327 -4.85 -1.35 5.67
CA TYR A 327 -5.23 0.05 5.56
C TYR A 327 -6.58 0.39 6.22
N TYR A 328 -7.62 -0.42 6.02
CA TYR A 328 -8.93 -0.14 6.60
C TYR A 328 -9.07 -0.60 8.05
N PHE A 329 -8.19 -1.49 8.52
CA PHE A 329 -8.15 -1.91 9.90
C PHE A 329 -7.44 -0.89 10.78
N ASP A 330 -6.42 -0.22 10.27
CA ASP A 330 -5.59 0.72 11.03
C ASP A 330 -6.11 2.15 11.08
N ARG A 331 -7.02 2.50 10.18
CA ARG A 331 -7.53 3.87 10.05
C ARG A 331 -8.84 4.11 10.81
N ASP A 332 -9.20 5.41 10.93
CA ASP A 332 -10.50 5.88 11.44
C ASP A 332 -10.90 5.24 12.78
N ASP A 333 -9.91 5.10 13.67
CA ASP A 333 -10.09 4.48 15.00
C ASP A 333 -10.67 3.05 14.91
N HIS A 334 -10.18 2.26 13.95
CA HIS A 334 -10.61 0.88 13.69
C HIS A 334 -12.12 0.74 13.41
N VAL A 335 -12.70 1.73 12.72
CA VAL A 335 -14.15 1.76 12.45
C VAL A 335 -14.65 0.51 11.74
N LEU A 336 -13.85 -0.05 10.81
CA LEU A 336 -14.22 -1.25 10.08
C LEU A 336 -14.39 -2.45 11.02
N ALA A 337 -13.40 -2.70 11.90
CA ALA A 337 -13.47 -3.78 12.88
C ALA A 337 -14.63 -3.60 13.88
N LYS A 338 -14.84 -2.36 14.37
CA LYS A 338 -15.97 -2.01 15.27
C LYS A 338 -17.32 -2.26 14.61
N THR A 339 -17.47 -1.86 13.35
CA THR A 339 -18.70 -2.07 12.57
C THR A 339 -18.92 -3.57 12.30
N ALA A 340 -17.87 -4.29 11.95
CA ALA A 340 -17.92 -5.74 11.77
C ALA A 340 -18.35 -6.47 13.04
N GLU A 341 -17.80 -6.10 14.22
CA GLU A 341 -18.20 -6.63 15.52
C GLU A 341 -19.65 -6.33 15.83
N GLN A 342 -20.07 -5.08 15.65
CA GLN A 342 -21.45 -4.65 15.96
C GLN A 342 -22.47 -5.45 15.16
N HIS A 343 -22.21 -5.68 13.89
CA HIS A 343 -23.16 -6.28 12.95
C HIS A 343 -22.94 -7.78 12.70
N GLY A 344 -21.87 -8.36 13.23
CA GLY A 344 -21.58 -9.78 13.13
C GLY A 344 -21.07 -10.21 11.76
N PHE A 345 -20.32 -9.36 11.07
CA PHE A 345 -19.72 -9.65 9.78
C PHE A 345 -18.29 -10.17 9.89
N LEU A 346 -17.97 -11.16 9.08
CA LEU A 346 -16.59 -11.50 8.74
C LEU A 346 -16.10 -10.48 7.70
N VAL A 347 -15.00 -9.79 7.98
CA VAL A 347 -14.41 -8.82 7.05
C VAL A 347 -13.05 -9.31 6.61
N VAL A 348 -12.77 -9.20 5.32
CA VAL A 348 -11.56 -9.74 4.70
C VAL A 348 -11.00 -8.72 3.73
N CYS A 349 -9.72 -8.38 3.90
CA CYS A 349 -8.98 -7.45 3.05
C CYS A 349 -7.77 -8.16 2.43
N PRO A 350 -7.78 -8.52 1.13
CA PRO A 350 -6.60 -9.02 0.45
C PRO A 350 -5.58 -7.91 0.18
N MET A 351 -4.31 -8.29 -0.01
CA MET A 351 -3.22 -7.39 -0.41
C MET A 351 -3.40 -6.83 -1.83
N GLY A 352 -4.11 -7.55 -2.71
CA GLY A 352 -4.27 -7.17 -4.10
C GLY A 352 -3.01 -7.35 -4.95
N TYR A 353 -2.16 -8.30 -4.60
CA TYR A 353 -0.88 -8.64 -5.21
C TYR A 353 0.14 -7.50 -5.12
N ARG A 354 -0.23 -6.29 -5.51
CA ARG A 354 0.59 -5.06 -5.42
C ARG A 354 -0.32 -3.88 -5.07
N PRO A 355 0.18 -2.90 -4.33
CA PRO A 355 -0.63 -1.76 -3.83
C PRO A 355 -1.36 -0.98 -4.91
N SER A 356 -0.90 -1.05 -6.15
CA SER A 356 -1.43 -0.28 -7.27
C SER A 356 -1.86 -1.13 -8.47
N ALA A 357 -2.08 -2.43 -8.27
CA ALA A 357 -2.42 -3.34 -9.35
C ALA A 357 -3.90 -3.25 -9.81
N GLY A 358 -4.79 -2.62 -9.02
CA GLY A 358 -6.11 -2.16 -9.46
C GLY A 358 -7.16 -3.24 -9.66
N TRP A 359 -6.99 -4.44 -9.08
CA TRP A 359 -8.02 -5.49 -9.00
C TRP A 359 -8.56 -5.97 -10.36
N GLY A 360 -7.73 -5.93 -11.41
CA GLY A 360 -8.13 -6.24 -12.78
C GLY A 360 -8.83 -5.10 -13.52
N SER A 361 -9.31 -4.06 -12.83
CA SER A 361 -10.07 -2.96 -13.42
C SER A 361 -9.29 -2.14 -14.45
N ASN A 362 -7.97 -2.13 -14.37
CA ASN A 362 -7.10 -1.43 -15.34
C ASN A 362 -7.19 -2.02 -16.75
N SER A 363 -7.67 -3.26 -16.90
CA SER A 363 -7.91 -3.89 -18.19
C SER A 363 -9.09 -3.25 -18.94
N LEU A 364 -9.99 -2.57 -18.23
CA LEU A 364 -11.13 -1.87 -18.82
C LEU A 364 -10.78 -0.43 -19.27
N ALA A 365 -9.65 0.12 -18.87
CA ALA A 365 -9.15 1.39 -19.33
C ALA A 365 -8.56 1.24 -20.75
N ARG A 366 -9.40 0.94 -21.76
CA ARG A 366 -9.05 1.15 -23.17
C ARG A 366 -8.80 2.65 -23.35
N ARG A 367 -7.53 3.02 -23.43
CA ARG A 367 -7.17 4.35 -23.93
C ARG A 367 -7.75 4.50 -25.32
N PRO A 368 -8.37 5.65 -25.67
CA PRO A 368 -8.71 5.95 -27.04
C PRO A 368 -7.43 5.82 -27.88
N ALA A 369 -7.51 5.07 -28.98
CA ALA A 369 -6.45 5.01 -29.98
C ALA A 369 -6.21 6.43 -30.52
N GLY A 370 -5.12 7.10 -30.11
CA GLY A 370 -4.80 8.43 -30.61
C GLY A 370 -3.82 9.26 -29.80
N GLY A 371 -3.33 8.80 -28.66
CA GLY A 371 -2.29 9.51 -27.89
C GLY A 371 -0.90 9.05 -28.30
N ALA A 372 -0.07 9.93 -28.89
CA ALA A 372 1.34 9.69 -29.18
C ALA A 372 2.08 9.26 -27.91
N GLY A 373 2.29 7.96 -27.76
CA GLY A 373 3.00 7.38 -26.62
C GLY A 373 4.48 7.22 -26.92
N GLY A 374 5.30 7.65 -26.01
CA GLY A 374 6.73 7.43 -26.04
C GLY A 374 7.12 5.94 -26.09
N ARG A 375 8.35 5.67 -26.50
CA ARG A 375 8.94 4.36 -26.84
C ARG A 375 8.93 3.25 -25.75
N GLY A 376 8.19 3.40 -24.63
CA GLY A 376 8.06 2.39 -23.58
C GLY A 376 6.70 1.71 -23.47
N GLY A 377 5.73 2.00 -24.36
CA GLY A 377 4.31 1.69 -24.16
C GLY A 377 3.97 0.20 -24.05
N PHE A 378 4.49 -0.66 -24.89
CA PHE A 378 4.02 -2.06 -24.97
C PHE A 378 4.49 -2.93 -23.80
N ALA A 379 5.71 -2.82 -23.35
CA ALA A 379 6.23 -3.64 -22.25
C ALA A 379 5.62 -3.20 -20.90
N ALA A 380 5.47 -1.89 -20.68
CA ALA A 380 4.82 -1.36 -19.49
C ALA A 380 3.33 -1.72 -19.43
N ASP A 381 2.63 -1.73 -20.54
CA ASP A 381 1.21 -2.11 -20.61
C ASP A 381 1.01 -3.62 -20.35
N ALA A 382 1.89 -4.48 -20.85
CA ALA A 382 1.86 -5.92 -20.61
C ALA A 382 2.14 -6.26 -19.13
N SER A 383 3.10 -5.59 -18.51
CA SER A 383 3.41 -5.75 -17.08
C SER A 383 2.22 -5.31 -16.20
N ARG A 384 1.61 -4.18 -16.49
CA ARG A 384 0.41 -3.68 -15.77
C ARG A 384 -0.78 -4.61 -15.94
N ALA A 385 -1.02 -5.12 -17.16
CA ALA A 385 -2.08 -6.08 -17.41
C ALA A 385 -1.89 -7.35 -16.58
N LYS A 386 -0.65 -7.87 -16.50
CA LYS A 386 -0.33 -9.03 -15.68
C LYS A 386 -0.49 -8.75 -14.18
N GLN A 387 -0.09 -7.57 -13.72
CA GLN A 387 -0.31 -7.18 -12.32
C GLN A 387 -1.81 -7.07 -11.99
N GLY A 388 -2.62 -6.51 -12.90
CA GLY A 388 -4.07 -6.46 -12.75
C GLY A 388 -4.70 -7.85 -12.66
N GLU A 389 -4.27 -8.77 -13.51
CA GLU A 389 -4.71 -10.18 -13.49
C GLU A 389 -4.36 -10.86 -12.16
N LEU A 390 -3.13 -10.70 -11.69
CA LEU A 390 -2.69 -11.26 -10.40
C LEU A 390 -3.43 -10.62 -9.22
N SER A 391 -3.70 -9.31 -9.28
CA SER A 391 -4.48 -8.61 -8.26
C SER A 391 -5.93 -9.13 -8.16
N GLU A 392 -6.57 -9.36 -9.28
CA GLU A 392 -7.88 -9.98 -9.36
C GLU A 392 -7.86 -11.40 -8.76
N LYS A 393 -6.88 -12.21 -9.16
CA LYS A 393 -6.70 -13.59 -8.66
C LYS A 393 -6.44 -13.62 -7.15
N ASP A 394 -5.64 -12.69 -6.63
CA ASP A 394 -5.39 -12.58 -5.18
C ASP A 394 -6.70 -12.38 -4.41
N GLY A 395 -7.54 -11.44 -4.84
CA GLY A 395 -8.87 -11.23 -4.25
C GLY A 395 -9.73 -12.49 -4.25
N LEU A 396 -9.74 -13.25 -5.35
CA LEU A 396 -10.51 -14.51 -5.47
C LEU A 396 -9.90 -15.64 -4.64
N ASN A 397 -8.59 -15.76 -4.59
CA ASN A 397 -7.90 -16.75 -3.76
C ASN A 397 -8.20 -16.54 -2.28
N VAL A 398 -8.15 -15.29 -1.82
CA VAL A 398 -8.47 -14.95 -0.43
C VAL A 398 -9.95 -15.22 -0.12
N LEU A 399 -10.86 -14.89 -1.04
CA LEU A 399 -12.28 -15.25 -0.92
C LEU A 399 -12.45 -16.76 -0.74
N ASP A 400 -11.81 -17.56 -1.58
CA ASP A 400 -11.88 -19.02 -1.55
C ASP A 400 -11.27 -19.61 -0.26
N LEU A 401 -10.10 -19.11 0.16
CA LEU A 401 -9.44 -19.54 1.40
C LEU A 401 -10.33 -19.30 2.62
N VAL A 402 -10.89 -18.12 2.74
CA VAL A 402 -11.71 -17.74 3.90
C VAL A 402 -13.05 -18.47 3.91
N THR A 403 -13.69 -18.64 2.76
CA THR A 403 -14.94 -19.41 2.68
C THR A 403 -14.77 -20.90 2.95
N LYS A 404 -13.59 -21.46 2.69
CA LYS A 404 -13.25 -22.86 3.08
C LYS A 404 -12.98 -22.99 4.57
N GLU A 405 -12.46 -21.95 5.20
CA GLU A 405 -12.10 -22.00 6.62
C GLU A 405 -13.27 -21.65 7.54
N TYR A 406 -13.93 -20.52 7.30
CA TYR A 406 -15.05 -20.05 8.09
C TYR A 406 -16.39 -20.53 7.48
N PRO A 407 -17.41 -20.83 8.29
CA PRO A 407 -18.73 -21.16 7.78
C PRO A 407 -19.44 -19.90 7.24
N VAL A 408 -19.01 -19.43 6.07
CA VAL A 408 -19.60 -18.27 5.41
C VAL A 408 -20.96 -18.66 4.82
N ASP A 409 -21.92 -17.75 4.91
CA ASP A 409 -23.19 -17.88 4.21
C ASP A 409 -23.02 -17.45 2.74
N PRO A 410 -23.09 -18.37 1.76
CA PRO A 410 -22.84 -18.05 0.36
C PRO A 410 -23.86 -17.06 -0.23
N SER A 411 -25.03 -16.91 0.40
CA SER A 411 -26.04 -15.93 -0.01
C SER A 411 -25.80 -14.53 0.58
N ARG A 412 -24.77 -14.37 1.41
CA ARG A 412 -24.45 -13.12 2.12
C ARG A 412 -22.97 -12.78 2.01
N ILE A 413 -22.43 -12.87 0.79
CA ILE A 413 -21.07 -12.43 0.45
C ILE A 413 -21.18 -11.09 -0.27
N TYR A 414 -20.51 -10.09 0.25
CA TYR A 414 -20.57 -8.71 -0.23
C TYR A 414 -19.19 -8.27 -0.71
N LEU A 415 -19.17 -7.38 -1.70
CA LEU A 415 -17.94 -6.77 -2.22
C LEU A 415 -17.99 -5.26 -1.96
N PHE A 416 -16.98 -4.75 -1.28
CA PHE A 416 -16.78 -3.31 -1.10
C PHE A 416 -15.42 -2.90 -1.65
N GLY A 417 -15.33 -1.74 -2.27
CA GLY A 417 -14.05 -1.18 -2.68
C GLY A 417 -14.06 0.33 -2.75
N HIS A 418 -12.89 0.93 -2.52
CA HIS A 418 -12.71 2.37 -2.56
C HIS A 418 -11.62 2.77 -3.54
N SER A 419 -11.80 3.90 -4.25
CA SER A 419 -10.83 4.42 -5.22
C SER A 419 -10.50 3.36 -6.29
N ALA A 420 -9.25 2.95 -6.44
CA ALA A 420 -8.88 1.83 -7.30
C ALA A 420 -9.63 0.54 -6.94
N GLY A 421 -9.84 0.28 -5.63
CA GLY A 421 -10.70 -0.81 -5.17
C GLY A 421 -12.17 -0.62 -5.53
N GLY A 422 -12.66 0.63 -5.61
CA GLY A 422 -13.99 0.95 -6.12
C GLY A 422 -14.13 0.58 -7.61
N GLY A 423 -13.08 0.84 -8.39
CA GLY A 423 -12.97 0.33 -9.77
C GLY A 423 -12.98 -1.20 -9.80
N GLY A 424 -12.24 -1.83 -8.86
CA GLY A 424 -12.23 -3.27 -8.66
C GLY A 424 -13.62 -3.82 -8.30
N ALA A 425 -14.37 -3.12 -7.43
CA ALA A 425 -15.73 -3.53 -7.05
C ALA A 425 -16.70 -3.51 -8.23
N TRP A 426 -16.62 -2.53 -9.12
CA TRP A 426 -17.35 -2.53 -10.37
C TRP A 426 -16.93 -3.69 -11.28
N TYR A 427 -15.62 -3.86 -11.50
CA TYR A 427 -15.07 -4.87 -12.40
C TYR A 427 -15.32 -6.31 -11.92
N MET A 428 -14.90 -6.64 -10.68
CA MET A 428 -15.13 -7.97 -10.11
C MET A 428 -16.61 -8.21 -9.85
N GLY A 429 -17.37 -7.15 -9.57
CA GLY A 429 -18.81 -7.18 -9.40
C GLY A 429 -19.51 -7.70 -10.65
N GLU A 430 -19.20 -7.15 -11.82
CA GLU A 430 -19.81 -7.58 -13.09
C GLU A 430 -19.28 -8.93 -13.57
N LYS A 431 -17.98 -9.17 -13.39
CA LYS A 431 -17.33 -10.39 -13.89
C LYS A 431 -17.73 -11.63 -13.11
N TYR A 432 -18.03 -11.49 -11.83
CA TYR A 432 -18.39 -12.56 -10.88
C TYR A 432 -19.71 -12.27 -10.18
N ALA A 433 -20.68 -11.77 -10.91
CA ALA A 433 -21.96 -11.31 -10.37
C ALA A 433 -22.71 -12.37 -9.53
N ASP A 434 -22.52 -13.64 -9.85
CA ASP A 434 -23.07 -14.80 -9.14
C ASP A 434 -22.53 -15.00 -7.72
N LYS A 435 -21.37 -14.40 -7.41
CA LYS A 435 -20.74 -14.51 -6.09
C LYS A 435 -21.23 -13.48 -5.08
N TRP A 436 -21.84 -12.38 -5.55
CA TRP A 436 -22.08 -11.22 -4.71
C TRP A 436 -23.56 -11.03 -4.37
N ALA A 437 -23.87 -11.03 -3.07
CA ALA A 437 -25.19 -10.63 -2.60
C ALA A 437 -25.48 -9.13 -2.81
N ALA A 438 -24.43 -8.31 -2.81
CA ALA A 438 -24.44 -6.91 -3.24
C ALA A 438 -23.01 -6.42 -3.45
N ILE A 439 -22.85 -5.32 -4.20
CA ILE A 439 -21.58 -4.62 -4.37
C ILE A 439 -21.68 -3.18 -3.91
N ALA A 440 -20.58 -2.63 -3.40
CA ALA A 440 -20.47 -1.22 -3.04
C ALA A 440 -19.18 -0.62 -3.58
N ALA A 441 -19.30 0.45 -4.38
CA ALA A 441 -18.17 1.16 -4.96
C ALA A 441 -18.10 2.59 -4.42
N SER A 442 -17.00 2.90 -3.74
CA SER A 442 -16.73 4.23 -3.16
C SER A 442 -15.68 4.97 -3.98
N ALA A 443 -16.00 6.20 -4.40
CA ALA A 443 -15.10 7.11 -5.12
C ALA A 443 -14.33 6.43 -6.28
N ALA A 444 -15.03 5.61 -7.07
CA ALA A 444 -14.43 4.78 -8.10
C ALA A 444 -14.02 5.60 -9.34
N PRO A 445 -12.79 5.44 -9.88
CA PRO A 445 -12.34 6.11 -11.08
C PRO A 445 -12.84 5.43 -12.37
N THR A 446 -14.01 4.79 -12.34
CA THR A 446 -14.57 4.00 -13.43
C THR A 446 -15.28 4.88 -14.44
N SER A 447 -15.26 4.50 -15.74
CA SER A 447 -16.04 5.09 -16.81
C SER A 447 -17.18 4.16 -17.23
N PRO A 448 -18.36 4.69 -17.62
CA PRO A 448 -19.43 3.88 -18.15
C PRO A 448 -19.16 3.37 -19.59
N ASP A 449 -18.13 3.90 -20.27
CA ASP A 449 -17.85 3.58 -21.67
C ASP A 449 -17.48 2.10 -21.84
N GLY A 450 -18.35 1.35 -22.52
CA GLY A 450 -18.15 -0.08 -22.75
C GLY A 450 -18.29 -0.97 -21.51
N PHE A 451 -18.85 -0.43 -20.41
CA PHE A 451 -19.07 -1.21 -19.20
C PHE A 451 -20.28 -2.14 -19.37
N PRO A 452 -20.18 -3.45 -19.06
CA PRO A 452 -21.23 -4.44 -19.32
C PRO A 452 -22.27 -4.47 -18.18
N PHE A 453 -23.10 -3.43 -18.07
CA PHE A 453 -24.11 -3.29 -17.01
C PHE A 453 -25.12 -4.44 -16.96
N ASP A 454 -25.39 -5.10 -18.08
CA ASP A 454 -26.31 -6.22 -18.18
C ASP A 454 -25.91 -7.41 -17.29
N ARG A 455 -24.62 -7.58 -17.01
CA ARG A 455 -24.10 -8.63 -16.13
C ARG A 455 -24.42 -8.40 -14.65
N LEU A 456 -24.74 -7.17 -14.27
CA LEU A 456 -25.11 -6.80 -12.89
C LEU A 456 -26.62 -6.86 -12.64
N LYS A 457 -27.42 -7.36 -13.59
CA LYS A 457 -28.87 -7.51 -13.38
C LYS A 457 -29.15 -8.44 -12.23
N GLY A 458 -29.90 -7.93 -11.24
CA GLY A 458 -30.23 -8.67 -10.02
C GLY A 458 -29.23 -8.50 -8.86
N VAL A 459 -28.07 -7.90 -9.08
CA VAL A 459 -27.11 -7.57 -8.04
C VAL A 459 -27.40 -6.16 -7.50
N PRO A 460 -27.75 -6.00 -6.20
CA PRO A 460 -27.88 -4.69 -5.59
C PRO A 460 -26.56 -3.92 -5.60
N ILE A 461 -26.63 -2.63 -5.96
CA ILE A 461 -25.44 -1.78 -6.12
C ILE A 461 -25.56 -0.57 -5.19
N MET A 462 -24.52 -0.31 -4.43
CA MET A 462 -24.30 0.93 -3.68
C MET A 462 -23.16 1.72 -4.30
N VAL A 463 -23.37 3.01 -4.51
CA VAL A 463 -22.30 3.94 -4.94
C VAL A 463 -22.16 5.02 -3.88
N VAL A 464 -20.94 5.26 -3.42
CA VAL A 464 -20.62 6.27 -2.40
C VAL A 464 -19.61 7.25 -2.94
N HIS A 465 -19.81 8.56 -2.71
CA HIS A 465 -18.84 9.57 -3.08
C HIS A 465 -18.91 10.80 -2.16
N GLY A 466 -17.78 11.39 -1.87
CA GLY A 466 -17.73 12.70 -1.19
C GLY A 466 -17.83 13.85 -2.21
N ASP A 467 -18.58 14.90 -1.90
CA ASP A 467 -18.69 16.04 -2.81
C ASP A 467 -17.49 17.00 -2.76
N ALA A 468 -16.62 16.86 -1.75
CA ALA A 468 -15.34 17.54 -1.64
C ALA A 468 -14.14 16.66 -2.12
N ASP A 469 -14.41 15.60 -2.87
CA ASP A 469 -13.37 14.74 -3.45
C ASP A 469 -12.63 15.46 -4.58
N THR A 470 -11.34 15.73 -4.36
CA THR A 470 -10.45 16.39 -5.33
C THR A 470 -9.56 15.42 -6.09
N GLU A 471 -9.55 14.13 -5.72
CA GLU A 471 -8.73 13.10 -6.38
C GLU A 471 -9.51 12.40 -7.49
N VAL A 472 -10.72 11.95 -7.20
CA VAL A 472 -11.64 11.39 -8.19
C VAL A 472 -12.87 12.29 -8.25
N PRO A 473 -13.12 12.98 -9.39
CA PRO A 473 -14.26 13.87 -9.50
C PRO A 473 -15.58 13.14 -9.27
N LEU A 474 -16.47 13.71 -8.44
CA LEU A 474 -17.84 13.20 -8.19
C LEU A 474 -18.59 12.86 -9.48
N ALA A 475 -18.33 13.61 -10.55
CA ALA A 475 -18.90 13.39 -11.88
C ALA A 475 -18.67 11.96 -12.43
N ARG A 476 -17.60 11.27 -12.01
CA ARG A 476 -17.36 9.87 -12.38
C ARG A 476 -18.44 8.95 -11.84
N SER A 477 -18.73 9.04 -10.54
CA SER A 477 -19.80 8.24 -9.93
C SER A 477 -21.18 8.64 -10.47
N GLN A 478 -21.43 9.93 -10.71
CA GLN A 478 -22.67 10.39 -11.33
C GLN A 478 -22.87 9.78 -12.72
N ALA A 479 -21.82 9.74 -13.56
CA ALA A 479 -21.86 9.14 -14.89
C ALA A 479 -22.14 7.63 -14.83
N MET A 480 -21.47 6.90 -13.91
CA MET A 480 -21.70 5.46 -13.71
C MET A 480 -23.13 5.18 -13.25
N VAL A 481 -23.65 5.93 -12.28
CA VAL A 481 -25.03 5.80 -11.78
C VAL A 481 -26.06 6.09 -12.86
N LYS A 482 -25.83 7.15 -13.64
CA LYS A 482 -26.71 7.50 -14.78
C LYS A 482 -26.76 6.36 -15.80
N ALA A 483 -25.60 5.90 -16.24
CA ALA A 483 -25.52 4.82 -17.24
C ALA A 483 -26.10 3.50 -16.70
N ALA A 484 -25.88 3.17 -15.42
CA ALA A 484 -26.49 2.00 -14.79
C ALA A 484 -28.02 2.07 -14.84
N LYS A 485 -28.62 3.22 -14.52
CA LYS A 485 -30.08 3.43 -14.61
C LYS A 485 -30.60 3.33 -16.05
N GLU A 486 -29.89 3.88 -17.00
CA GLU A 486 -30.22 3.77 -18.45
C GLU A 486 -30.17 2.30 -18.93
N ASN A 487 -29.40 1.44 -18.27
CA ASN A 487 -29.36 0.00 -18.53
C ASN A 487 -30.29 -0.83 -17.62
N GLY A 488 -31.23 -0.18 -16.92
CA GLY A 488 -32.26 -0.86 -16.13
C GLY A 488 -31.81 -1.35 -14.75
N LEU A 489 -30.69 -0.84 -14.25
CA LEU A 489 -30.23 -1.08 -12.88
C LEU A 489 -30.73 0.04 -11.95
N GLU A 490 -30.85 -0.26 -10.64
CA GLU A 490 -31.30 0.69 -9.61
C GLU A 490 -30.21 0.89 -8.54
N PRO A 491 -29.05 1.51 -8.88
CA PRO A 491 -28.01 1.74 -7.89
C PRO A 491 -28.47 2.76 -6.85
N ASN A 492 -28.21 2.44 -5.57
CA ASN A 492 -28.35 3.39 -4.50
C ASN A 492 -27.11 4.31 -4.51
N PHE A 493 -27.33 5.62 -4.64
CA PHE A 493 -26.24 6.60 -4.71
C PHE A 493 -26.23 7.50 -3.49
N LEU A 494 -25.17 7.40 -2.68
CA LEU A 494 -24.94 8.21 -1.51
C LEU A 494 -23.83 9.23 -1.79
N VAL A 495 -24.20 10.51 -1.83
CA VAL A 495 -23.25 11.62 -1.80
C VAL A 495 -23.10 12.10 -0.37
N ILE A 496 -21.85 12.20 0.13
CA ILE A 496 -21.57 12.61 1.51
C ILE A 496 -21.06 14.06 1.49
N PRO A 497 -21.84 15.01 2.00
CA PRO A 497 -21.47 16.41 2.00
C PRO A 497 -20.18 16.69 2.78
N GLY A 498 -19.26 17.45 2.18
CA GLY A 498 -17.97 17.83 2.77
C GLY A 498 -16.95 16.69 2.87
N ALA A 499 -17.30 15.48 2.49
CA ALA A 499 -16.36 14.37 2.52
C ALA A 499 -15.37 14.42 1.36
N THR A 500 -14.10 14.21 1.68
CA THR A 500 -13.00 14.11 0.72
C THR A 500 -12.85 12.68 0.20
N HIS A 501 -11.92 12.47 -0.72
CA HIS A 501 -11.56 11.14 -1.20
C HIS A 501 -11.26 10.16 -0.07
N ILE A 502 -10.53 10.62 0.94
CA ILE A 502 -10.06 9.78 2.05
C ILE A 502 -11.14 9.55 3.10
N THR A 503 -12.00 10.54 3.38
CA THR A 503 -12.96 10.45 4.49
C THR A 503 -14.29 9.79 4.10
N ALA A 504 -14.65 9.78 2.83
CA ALA A 504 -15.92 9.23 2.37
C ALA A 504 -16.15 7.75 2.77
N PRO A 505 -15.18 6.83 2.67
CA PRO A 505 -15.39 5.44 3.07
C PRO A 505 -15.78 5.27 4.54
N GLY A 506 -15.01 5.84 5.46
CA GLY A 506 -15.25 5.70 6.90
C GLY A 506 -16.59 6.31 7.36
N LEU A 507 -17.05 7.38 6.70
CA LEU A 507 -18.34 7.99 6.97
C LEU A 507 -19.51 7.19 6.36
N ALA A 508 -19.27 6.37 5.34
CA ALA A 508 -20.27 5.55 4.68
C ALA A 508 -20.50 4.18 5.36
N GLU A 509 -19.46 3.60 5.95
CA GLU A 509 -19.50 2.26 6.54
C GLU A 509 -20.67 2.03 7.50
N PRO A 510 -20.96 2.92 8.47
CA PRO A 510 -22.10 2.76 9.34
C PRO A 510 -23.47 2.81 8.64
N ARG A 511 -23.52 3.47 7.47
CA ARG A 511 -24.76 3.68 6.70
C ARG A 511 -25.03 2.55 5.72
N CYS A 512 -23.98 1.88 5.27
CA CYS A 512 -24.05 0.81 4.25
C CYS A 512 -24.19 -0.59 4.86
N SER A 513 -24.15 -0.74 6.17
CA SER A 513 -24.28 -2.05 6.81
C SER A 513 -25.68 -2.64 6.58
N PRO A 514 -25.79 -3.88 6.03
CA PRO A 514 -27.08 -4.52 5.76
C PRO A 514 -27.96 -4.76 6.98
N SER A 515 -27.38 -4.69 8.19
CA SER A 515 -28.08 -4.91 9.45
C SER A 515 -28.37 -3.63 10.23
N SER A 516 -28.05 -2.44 9.70
CA SER A 516 -28.32 -1.20 10.41
C SER A 516 -29.82 -1.00 10.58
N LYS A 517 -30.28 -0.98 11.84
CA LYS A 517 -31.67 -0.67 12.18
C LYS A 517 -32.09 0.74 11.77
N ASN A 518 -31.13 1.59 11.45
CA ASN A 518 -31.31 2.94 10.90
C ASN A 518 -31.80 2.97 9.44
N THR A 519 -31.92 1.80 8.77
CA THR A 519 -32.63 1.71 7.48
C THR A 519 -34.05 2.25 7.53
N ALA A 520 -34.60 2.46 8.73
CA ALA A 520 -35.93 3.04 8.93
C ALA A 520 -35.92 4.59 8.88
N ALA A 521 -34.82 5.24 9.13
CA ALA A 521 -34.73 6.71 9.24
C ALA A 521 -34.11 7.40 8.00
N ASP A 522 -33.35 6.68 7.16
CA ASP A 522 -32.76 7.26 5.95
C ASP A 522 -33.46 6.72 4.69
N PRO A 523 -34.21 7.57 3.97
CA PRO A 523 -34.94 7.17 2.77
C PRO A 523 -34.01 6.67 1.65
N ASN A 524 -32.72 7.02 1.69
CA ASN A 524 -31.74 6.64 0.66
C ASN A 524 -31.21 5.19 0.83
N CYS A 525 -31.37 4.59 2.02
CA CYS A 525 -30.99 3.19 2.27
C CYS A 525 -32.15 2.17 2.09
N ARG A 526 -33.39 2.63 1.93
CA ARG A 526 -34.58 1.75 1.98
C ARG A 526 -34.85 0.92 0.73
N SER A 527 -34.33 1.29 -0.42
CA SER A 527 -34.75 0.66 -1.70
C SER A 527 -34.03 -0.63 -2.07
N GLY A 528 -32.83 -0.89 -1.53
CA GLY A 528 -32.01 -2.05 -1.90
C GLY A 528 -32.26 -3.36 -1.15
N LEU A 529 -32.90 -3.32 0.02
CA LEU A 529 -32.95 -4.48 0.95
C LEU A 529 -34.32 -5.19 1.03
N ARG A 530 -35.33 -4.79 0.26
CA ARG A 530 -36.68 -5.34 0.40
C ARG A 530 -37.10 -6.45 -0.58
N ARG A 531 -36.19 -7.10 -1.28
CA ARG A 531 -36.56 -8.26 -2.13
C ARG A 531 -35.61 -9.42 -1.96
N VAL A 532 -35.64 -10.07 -0.79
CA VAL A 532 -35.33 -11.50 -0.68
C VAL A 532 -36.37 -12.08 0.25
N LYS A 533 -37.56 -12.35 -0.26
CA LYS A 533 -38.49 -13.34 0.27
C LYS A 533 -39.06 -14.14 -0.89
N SER A 534 -38.83 -15.40 -0.79
CA SER A 534 -39.30 -16.63 -1.42
C SER A 534 -38.31 -17.26 -2.35
#